data_582cfe0cf5b9a953c307091e37e8fb5b
#
_entry.id   582cfe0cf5b9a953c307091e37e8fb5b
#
_cell.length_a   1.000
_cell.length_b   1.000
_cell.length_c   1.000
_cell.angle_alpha   90.00
_cell.angle_beta   90.00
_cell.angle_gamma   90.00
#
_symmetry.space_group_name_H-M   'P 1'
#
loop_
_entity.id
_entity.type
_entity.pdbx_description
1 polymer ?
#
loop_
_entity_poly.entity_id
_entity_poly.type
_entity_poly.pdbx_seq_one_letter_code
_entity_poly.pdbx_strand_id
1 'polypeptide(L)'
;DEGDSLLLAPRLKVSWIKQANAKVRGLLYYNKVVDSSTEGLRLVAVPVVDWHPTTWFRSLHVDPITFESAWISKNNRYLNIGFSVLTGEQTSEMKGQTLGLIATDSLVVGGKLRRIDLTLYHDQGGVPQYYSSRGYISVPLTRLHSGCLINLRINSYKGVIFKTFKK
;
A
#
# COMPACT_ATOMS: atom_id res chain seq x y z
N ASP A 1 -4.86 -9.94 -8.77
CA ASP A 1 -5.57 -10.32 -7.54
C ASP A 1 -6.88 -11.09 -7.78
N GLU A 2 -7.10 -11.59 -8.99
CA GLU A 2 -8.31 -12.36 -9.35
C GLU A 2 -8.14 -13.87 -9.14
N GLY A 3 -6.91 -14.32 -8.94
CA GLY A 3 -6.57 -15.74 -8.82
C GLY A 3 -6.01 -16.35 -10.10
N ASP A 4 -5.95 -15.57 -11.17
CA ASP A 4 -5.37 -16.02 -12.42
C ASP A 4 -3.85 -16.19 -12.28
N SER A 5 -3.32 -17.20 -12.96
CA SER A 5 -1.88 -17.44 -13.04
C SER A 5 -1.39 -17.14 -14.46
N LEU A 6 -0.34 -16.35 -14.56
CA LEU A 6 0.31 -16.02 -15.82
C LEU A 6 1.77 -16.50 -15.80
N LEU A 7 2.19 -17.16 -16.84
CA LEU A 7 3.59 -17.47 -17.05
C LEU A 7 4.29 -16.29 -17.72
N LEU A 8 5.36 -15.79 -17.10
CA LEU A 8 6.19 -14.77 -17.73
C LEU A 8 7.27 -15.44 -18.60
N ALA A 9 7.20 -15.23 -19.90
CA ALA A 9 8.16 -15.71 -20.88
C ALA A 9 8.59 -14.57 -21.82
N PRO A 10 9.86 -14.12 -21.76
CA PRO A 10 10.93 -14.60 -20.87
C PRO A 10 10.73 -14.21 -19.42
N ARG A 11 11.43 -14.89 -18.50
CA ARG A 11 11.40 -14.56 -17.07
C ARG A 11 11.92 -13.14 -16.82
N LEU A 12 11.14 -12.33 -16.12
CA LEU A 12 11.53 -10.99 -15.74
C LEU A 12 12.53 -11.03 -14.57
N LYS A 13 13.71 -10.44 -14.76
CA LYS A 13 14.72 -10.28 -13.70
C LYS A 13 14.62 -8.88 -13.12
N VAL A 14 14.48 -8.79 -11.79
CA VAL A 14 14.41 -7.52 -11.06
C VAL A 14 15.36 -7.54 -9.85
N SER A 15 16.07 -6.45 -9.62
CA SER A 15 17.13 -6.38 -8.62
C SER A 15 16.65 -6.44 -7.16
N TRP A 16 15.40 -6.06 -6.92
CA TRP A 16 14.82 -6.05 -5.57
C TRP A 16 14.31 -7.41 -5.09
N ILE A 17 14.17 -8.41 -5.95
CA ILE A 17 13.88 -9.79 -5.54
C ILE A 17 15.20 -10.50 -5.26
N LYS A 18 15.51 -10.68 -3.98
CA LYS A 18 16.81 -11.23 -3.52
C LYS A 18 16.83 -12.75 -3.41
N GLN A 19 15.68 -13.39 -3.29
CA GLN A 19 15.58 -14.84 -3.06
C GLN A 19 14.79 -15.51 -4.19
N ALA A 20 15.30 -16.62 -4.69
CA ALA A 20 14.57 -17.48 -5.60
C ALA A 20 13.30 -18.02 -4.93
N ASN A 21 12.21 -18.12 -5.69
CA ASN A 21 10.90 -18.60 -5.21
C ASN A 21 10.25 -17.74 -4.11
N ALA A 22 10.75 -16.53 -3.84
CA ALA A 22 10.11 -15.61 -2.91
C ALA A 22 8.73 -15.21 -3.44
N LYS A 23 7.71 -15.25 -2.56
CA LYS A 23 6.41 -14.65 -2.86
C LYS A 23 6.49 -13.16 -2.57
N VAL A 24 6.44 -12.37 -3.62
CA VAL A 24 6.50 -10.90 -3.54
C VAL A 24 5.22 -10.29 -4.09
N ARG A 25 4.88 -9.10 -3.61
CA ARG A 25 3.79 -8.32 -4.17
C ARG A 25 4.35 -7.24 -5.08
N GLY A 26 3.79 -7.13 -6.26
CA GLY A 26 4.25 -6.17 -7.25
C GLY A 26 3.15 -5.76 -8.22
N LEU A 27 3.35 -4.62 -8.87
CA LEU A 27 2.57 -4.17 -10.00
C LEU A 27 3.31 -4.59 -11.27
N LEU A 28 2.72 -5.52 -12.00
CA LEU A 28 3.25 -6.05 -13.24
C LEU A 28 2.67 -5.31 -14.44
N TYR A 29 3.53 -4.77 -15.29
CA TYR A 29 3.20 -4.31 -16.63
C TYR A 29 3.59 -5.42 -17.62
N TYR A 30 2.69 -5.80 -18.50
CA TYR A 30 2.91 -6.93 -19.41
C TYR A 30 2.20 -6.72 -20.75
N ASN A 31 2.64 -7.44 -21.76
CA ASN A 31 2.05 -7.47 -23.10
C ASN A 31 0.76 -8.31 -23.12
N LYS A 32 0.13 -8.40 -24.32
CA LYS A 32 -1.06 -9.24 -24.49
C LYS A 32 -0.78 -10.68 -24.04
N VAL A 33 -1.73 -11.23 -23.29
CA VAL A 33 -1.67 -12.63 -22.83
C VAL A 33 -2.04 -13.56 -24.01
N VAL A 34 -1.24 -14.60 -24.24
CA VAL A 34 -1.50 -15.67 -25.20
C VAL A 34 -1.27 -16.99 -24.46
N ASP A 35 -2.25 -17.87 -24.47
CA ASP A 35 -2.19 -19.21 -23.85
C ASP A 35 -1.68 -19.19 -22.39
N SER A 36 -2.21 -18.26 -21.57
CA SER A 36 -1.80 -18.03 -20.18
C SER A 36 -0.33 -17.63 -20.00
N SER A 37 0.33 -17.19 -21.08
CA SER A 37 1.70 -16.70 -21.10
C SER A 37 1.75 -15.25 -21.58
N THR A 38 2.71 -14.49 -21.08
CA THR A 38 2.93 -13.11 -21.51
C THR A 38 4.38 -12.68 -21.28
N GLU A 39 4.81 -11.66 -22.04
CA GLU A 39 6.06 -10.97 -21.77
C GLU A 39 5.85 -9.90 -20.69
N GLY A 40 6.60 -10.00 -19.59
CA GLY A 40 6.65 -8.97 -18.56
C GLY A 40 7.53 -7.81 -19.01
N LEU A 41 6.96 -6.61 -19.04
CA LEU A 41 7.67 -5.37 -19.41
C LEU A 41 8.37 -4.74 -18.20
N ARG A 42 7.66 -4.67 -17.08
CA ARG A 42 8.13 -4.03 -15.85
C ARG A 42 7.42 -4.62 -14.64
N LEU A 43 8.17 -4.83 -13.55
CA LEU A 43 7.63 -5.21 -12.25
C LEU A 43 8.09 -4.18 -11.21
N VAL A 44 7.13 -3.50 -10.61
CA VAL A 44 7.37 -2.52 -9.54
C VAL A 44 7.00 -3.14 -8.21
N ALA A 45 7.88 -3.03 -7.21
CA ALA A 45 7.60 -3.52 -5.86
C ALA A 45 6.38 -2.79 -5.27
N VAL A 46 5.51 -3.55 -4.61
CA VAL A 46 4.41 -3.01 -3.83
C VAL A 46 4.59 -3.48 -2.39
N PRO A 47 5.11 -2.62 -1.50
CA PRO A 47 5.25 -2.94 -0.10
C PRO A 47 3.93 -3.37 0.52
N VAL A 48 3.97 -4.41 1.35
CA VAL A 48 2.84 -4.82 2.17
C VAL A 48 3.06 -4.21 3.55
N VAL A 49 2.18 -3.29 3.93
CA VAL A 49 2.23 -2.59 5.22
C VAL A 49 1.05 -3.00 6.07
N ASP A 50 1.30 -3.20 7.36
CA ASP A 50 0.23 -3.50 8.31
C ASP A 50 -0.27 -2.22 8.97
N TRP A 51 -1.44 -2.31 9.61
CA TRP A 51 -1.95 -1.25 10.46
C TRP A 51 -1.69 -1.56 11.94
N HIS A 52 -1.34 -0.52 12.69
CA HIS A 52 -1.01 -0.60 14.10
C HIS A 52 -1.83 0.41 14.91
N PRO A 53 -2.10 0.16 16.19
CA PRO A 53 -2.76 1.14 17.06
C PRO A 53 -1.86 2.36 17.26
N THR A 54 -2.45 3.47 17.68
CA THR A 54 -1.73 4.74 17.94
C THR A 54 -0.57 4.57 18.92
N THR A 55 -0.69 3.66 19.87
CA THR A 55 0.33 3.36 20.89
C THR A 55 1.62 2.72 20.33
N TRP A 56 1.56 2.21 19.11
CA TRP A 56 2.74 1.64 18.43
C TRP A 56 3.74 2.72 17.99
N PHE A 57 3.24 3.92 17.73
CA PHE A 57 4.05 5.00 17.17
C PHE A 57 4.58 5.90 18.28
N ARG A 58 5.88 6.24 18.25
CA ARG A 58 6.47 7.23 19.16
C ARG A 58 5.91 8.63 18.93
N SER A 59 5.66 8.96 17.66
CA SER A 59 5.05 10.20 17.22
C SER A 59 4.14 9.91 16.03
N LEU A 60 3.02 10.62 15.96
CA LEU A 60 2.05 10.46 14.87
C LEU A 60 2.39 11.46 13.77
N HIS A 61 2.92 10.96 12.67
CA HIS A 61 3.20 11.77 11.48
C HIS A 61 2.12 11.50 10.43
N VAL A 62 1.56 12.56 9.92
CA VAL A 62 0.56 12.54 8.85
C VAL A 62 0.92 13.59 7.81
N ASP A 63 2.20 13.61 7.42
CA ASP A 63 2.69 14.51 6.40
C ASP A 63 1.89 14.31 5.11
N PRO A 64 1.61 15.38 4.34
CA PRO A 64 0.73 15.27 3.19
C PRO A 64 1.37 14.46 2.06
N ILE A 65 0.50 13.76 1.32
CA ILE A 65 0.83 13.07 0.08
C ILE A 65 -0.06 13.56 -1.07
N THR A 66 0.27 13.21 -2.30
CA THR A 66 -0.70 13.27 -3.40
C THR A 66 -1.43 11.94 -3.46
N PHE A 67 -2.73 11.93 -3.12
CA PHE A 67 -3.57 10.76 -3.25
C PHE A 67 -3.96 10.52 -4.70
N GLU A 68 -3.84 9.28 -5.17
CA GLU A 68 -4.19 8.91 -6.54
C GLU A 68 -5.39 7.96 -6.59
N SER A 69 -5.35 6.87 -5.82
CA SER A 69 -6.40 5.85 -5.83
C SER A 69 -6.39 5.00 -4.58
N ALA A 70 -7.53 4.38 -4.26
CA ALA A 70 -7.60 3.30 -3.29
C ALA A 70 -8.72 2.33 -3.67
N TRP A 71 -8.47 1.01 -3.53
CA TRP A 71 -9.44 -0.04 -3.86
C TRP A 71 -9.17 -1.32 -3.09
N ILE A 72 -10.20 -2.11 -2.85
CA ILE A 72 -10.04 -3.48 -2.36
C ILE A 72 -9.76 -4.40 -3.54
N SER A 73 -8.81 -5.31 -3.39
CA SER A 73 -8.53 -6.36 -4.38
C SER A 73 -9.75 -7.25 -4.60
N LYS A 74 -9.98 -7.77 -5.81
CA LYS A 74 -11.16 -8.59 -6.14
C LYS A 74 -11.33 -9.82 -5.22
N ASN A 75 -10.22 -10.38 -4.74
CA ASN A 75 -10.24 -11.47 -3.78
C ASN A 75 -10.41 -11.02 -2.31
N ASN A 76 -10.71 -9.75 -2.05
CA ASN A 76 -10.89 -9.15 -0.73
C ASN A 76 -9.73 -9.34 0.26
N ARG A 77 -8.51 -9.59 -0.24
CA ARG A 77 -7.33 -9.85 0.62
C ARG A 77 -6.56 -8.60 0.98
N TYR A 78 -6.64 -7.55 0.15
CA TYR A 78 -5.85 -6.34 0.31
C TYR A 78 -6.65 -5.07 0.03
N LEU A 79 -6.43 -4.04 0.82
CA LEU A 79 -6.69 -2.65 0.46
C LEU A 79 -5.41 -2.11 -0.18
N ASN A 80 -5.52 -1.65 -1.42
CA ASN A 80 -4.42 -1.06 -2.17
C ASN A 80 -4.57 0.46 -2.16
N ILE A 81 -3.47 1.18 -2.00
CA ILE A 81 -3.42 2.64 -1.99
C ILE A 81 -2.34 3.09 -2.96
N GLY A 82 -2.71 3.87 -3.96
CA GLY A 82 -1.82 4.55 -4.90
C GLY A 82 -1.66 6.01 -4.50
N PHE A 83 -0.43 6.48 -4.50
CA PHE A 83 -0.06 7.81 -4.04
C PHE A 83 1.21 8.30 -4.74
N SER A 84 1.48 9.59 -4.59
CA SER A 84 2.81 10.16 -4.85
C SER A 84 3.30 10.93 -3.63
N VAL A 85 4.58 10.82 -3.33
CA VAL A 85 5.28 11.58 -2.28
C VAL A 85 6.33 12.47 -2.92
N LEU A 86 6.60 13.62 -2.29
CA LEU A 86 7.73 14.45 -2.65
C LEU A 86 9.00 13.85 -2.06
N THR A 87 10.07 13.77 -2.85
CA THR A 87 11.33 13.14 -2.45
C THR A 87 12.52 13.87 -3.08
N GLY A 88 13.74 13.48 -2.68
CA GLY A 88 14.99 14.00 -3.18
C GLY A 88 16.16 13.12 -2.79
N GLU A 89 17.37 13.57 -3.01
CA GLU A 89 18.57 12.87 -2.55
C GLU A 89 18.55 12.70 -1.04
N GLN A 90 18.80 11.49 -0.60
CA GLN A 90 18.89 11.14 0.81
C GLN A 90 20.36 11.06 1.23
N THR A 91 20.70 11.72 2.33
CA THR A 91 21.99 11.55 3.00
C THR A 91 21.91 10.46 4.06
N SER A 92 23.07 9.95 4.50
CA SER A 92 23.14 8.95 5.58
C SER A 92 22.57 9.43 6.92
N GLU A 93 22.46 10.73 7.11
CA GLU A 93 21.94 11.35 8.34
C GLU A 93 20.40 11.43 8.35
N MET A 94 19.75 11.29 7.20
CA MET A 94 18.31 11.34 7.09
C MET A 94 17.69 10.01 7.49
N LYS A 95 16.59 10.07 8.23
CA LYS A 95 15.82 8.89 8.65
C LYS A 95 15.16 8.16 7.47
N GLY A 96 14.93 8.85 6.36
CA GLY A 96 14.19 8.35 5.23
C GLY A 96 12.67 8.40 5.44
N GLN A 97 11.92 8.38 4.34
CA GLN A 97 10.48 8.39 4.39
C GLN A 97 9.92 7.07 4.92
N THR A 98 8.87 7.15 5.73
CA THR A 98 8.17 5.98 6.25
C THR A 98 6.67 6.11 6.00
N LEU A 99 6.08 5.03 5.50
CA LEU A 99 4.64 4.91 5.25
C LEU A 99 4.07 3.75 6.05
N GLY A 100 2.84 3.93 6.53
CA GLY A 100 2.12 2.91 7.29
C GLY A 100 0.65 3.28 7.47
N LEU A 101 -0.04 2.58 8.37
CA LEU A 101 -1.41 2.87 8.73
C LEU A 101 -1.60 2.85 10.24
N ILE A 102 -2.31 3.85 10.73
CA ILE A 102 -2.69 3.99 12.12
C ILE A 102 -4.14 3.57 12.26
N ALA A 103 -4.43 2.60 13.11
CA ALA A 103 -5.80 2.33 13.55
C ALA A 103 -6.16 3.36 14.63
N THR A 104 -7.02 4.32 14.26
CA THR A 104 -7.40 5.43 15.14
C THR A 104 -8.65 5.13 15.96
N ASP A 105 -9.57 4.30 15.42
CA ASP A 105 -10.77 3.84 16.12
C ASP A 105 -11.23 2.50 15.56
N SER A 106 -12.07 1.80 16.34
CA SER A 106 -12.66 0.54 15.90
C SER A 106 -13.97 0.26 16.63
N LEU A 107 -14.89 -0.43 15.94
CA LEU A 107 -16.16 -0.89 16.52
C LEU A 107 -16.19 -2.42 16.51
N VAL A 108 -16.28 -3.00 17.70
CA VAL A 108 -16.44 -4.46 17.89
C VAL A 108 -17.86 -4.74 18.39
N VAL A 109 -18.57 -5.63 17.71
CA VAL A 109 -19.92 -6.08 18.11
C VAL A 109 -19.95 -7.60 18.10
N GLY A 110 -20.32 -8.21 19.23
CA GLY A 110 -20.35 -9.67 19.38
C GLY A 110 -18.99 -10.33 19.13
N GLY A 111 -17.88 -9.70 19.59
CA GLY A 111 -16.52 -10.20 19.39
C GLY A 111 -15.97 -10.09 17.96
N LYS A 112 -16.72 -9.47 17.05
CA LYS A 112 -16.31 -9.27 15.64
C LYS A 112 -16.08 -7.81 15.35
N LEU A 113 -14.94 -7.50 14.71
CA LEU A 113 -14.63 -6.16 14.24
C LEU A 113 -15.57 -5.79 13.09
N ARG A 114 -16.43 -4.78 13.30
CA ARG A 114 -17.42 -4.31 12.35
C ARG A 114 -17.02 -3.06 11.60
N ARG A 115 -16.18 -2.25 12.21
CA ARG A 115 -15.60 -1.04 11.61
C ARG A 115 -14.18 -0.85 12.10
N ILE A 116 -13.32 -0.37 11.24
CA ILE A 116 -11.99 0.12 11.58
C ILE A 116 -11.76 1.45 10.87
N ASP A 117 -11.27 2.43 11.63
CA ASP A 117 -10.91 3.75 11.13
C ASP A 117 -9.38 3.81 11.04
N LEU A 118 -8.88 3.93 9.82
CA LEU A 118 -7.47 3.95 9.49
C LEU A 118 -7.05 5.34 9.03
N THR A 119 -5.93 5.83 9.51
CA THR A 119 -5.27 7.04 9.00
C THR A 119 -3.95 6.65 8.35
N LEU A 120 -3.69 7.17 7.15
CA LEU A 120 -2.40 6.98 6.50
C LEU A 120 -1.32 7.70 7.33
N TYR A 121 -0.36 6.93 7.82
CA TYR A 121 0.85 7.42 8.44
C TYR A 121 1.87 7.75 7.36
N HIS A 122 2.39 8.97 7.38
CA HIS A 122 3.52 9.37 6.54
C HIS A 122 4.44 10.26 7.36
N ASP A 123 5.68 9.84 7.52
CA ASP A 123 6.77 10.63 8.08
C ASP A 123 7.74 10.96 6.92
N GLN A 124 7.86 12.23 6.58
CA GLN A 124 8.78 12.72 5.55
C GLN A 124 10.24 12.44 5.90
N GLY A 125 10.56 12.26 7.20
CA GLY A 125 11.89 11.85 7.69
C GLY A 125 13.04 12.79 7.35
N GLY A 126 12.75 14.07 7.05
CA GLY A 126 13.73 15.06 6.62
C GLY A 126 14.17 14.95 5.15
N VAL A 127 13.57 14.05 4.38
CA VAL A 127 13.90 13.87 2.95
C VAL A 127 13.49 15.12 2.16
N PRO A 128 14.38 15.70 1.31
CA PRO A 128 14.06 16.84 0.48
C PRO A 128 12.88 16.61 -0.45
N GLN A 129 12.16 17.67 -0.79
CA GLN A 129 10.93 17.61 -1.58
C GLN A 129 11.11 18.21 -2.97
N TYR A 130 12.08 17.72 -3.74
CA TYR A 130 12.46 18.28 -5.04
C TYR A 130 11.64 17.75 -6.21
N TYR A 131 11.21 16.49 -6.15
CA TYR A 131 10.42 15.85 -7.20
C TYR A 131 9.41 14.84 -6.65
N SER A 132 8.42 14.51 -7.44
CA SER A 132 7.36 13.59 -7.08
C SER A 132 7.72 12.16 -7.48
N SER A 133 7.53 11.21 -6.56
CA SER A 133 7.69 9.78 -6.82
C SER A 133 6.39 9.04 -6.54
N ARG A 134 5.89 8.33 -7.56
CA ARG A 134 4.68 7.51 -7.46
C ARG A 134 4.97 6.17 -6.81
N GLY A 135 4.07 5.74 -5.94
CA GLY A 135 4.15 4.45 -5.26
C GLY A 135 2.79 3.82 -5.01
N TYR A 136 2.84 2.57 -4.60
CA TYR A 136 1.68 1.80 -4.14
C TYR A 136 2.03 1.07 -2.86
N ILE A 137 1.06 0.94 -1.97
CA ILE A 137 1.14 0.04 -0.82
C ILE A 137 -0.09 -0.86 -0.80
N SER A 138 0.07 -2.04 -0.20
CA SER A 138 -1.03 -2.98 0.03
C SER A 138 -1.16 -3.30 1.49
N VAL A 139 -2.37 -3.24 2.01
CA VAL A 139 -2.71 -3.49 3.41
C VAL A 139 -3.46 -4.81 3.52
N PRO A 140 -2.96 -5.80 4.27
CA PRO A 140 -3.64 -7.07 4.42
C PRO A 140 -4.97 -6.91 5.16
N LEU A 141 -6.03 -7.51 4.61
CA LEU A 141 -7.37 -7.50 5.21
C LEU A 141 -7.73 -8.85 5.84
N THR A 142 -6.77 -9.75 5.98
CA THR A 142 -7.02 -11.12 6.47
C THR A 142 -7.55 -11.17 7.90
N ARG A 143 -7.20 -10.18 8.73
CA ARG A 143 -7.69 -10.03 10.11
C ARG A 143 -9.12 -9.48 10.21
N LEU A 144 -9.69 -8.97 9.11
CA LEU A 144 -11.03 -8.41 9.07
C LEU A 144 -12.02 -9.46 8.60
N HIS A 145 -13.20 -9.46 9.19
CA HIS A 145 -14.32 -10.30 8.75
C HIS A 145 -15.00 -9.70 7.50
N SER A 146 -15.68 -10.54 6.73
CA SER A 146 -16.52 -10.09 5.64
C SER A 146 -17.60 -9.12 6.16
N GLY A 147 -17.85 -8.05 5.43
CA GLY A 147 -18.78 -6.98 5.79
C GLY A 147 -18.21 -5.94 6.74
N CYS A 148 -16.95 -6.05 7.19
CA CYS A 148 -16.30 -5.02 7.98
C CYS A 148 -16.16 -3.72 7.16
N LEU A 149 -16.54 -2.59 7.74
CA LEU A 149 -16.31 -1.26 7.17
C LEU A 149 -14.90 -0.78 7.48
N ILE A 150 -14.24 -0.25 6.47
CA ILE A 150 -12.90 0.31 6.56
C ILE A 150 -13.00 1.78 6.15
N ASN A 151 -12.86 2.68 7.09
CA ASN A 151 -12.76 4.11 6.82
C ASN A 151 -11.27 4.48 6.73
N LEU A 152 -10.88 5.07 5.62
CA LEU A 152 -9.51 5.51 5.36
C LEU A 152 -9.46 7.02 5.31
N ARG A 153 -8.66 7.61 6.20
CA ARG A 153 -8.33 9.04 6.22
C ARG A 153 -6.93 9.25 5.69
N ILE A 154 -6.79 10.18 4.76
CA ILE A 154 -5.51 10.53 4.13
C ILE A 154 -5.35 12.04 4.21
N ASN A 155 -4.21 12.50 4.74
CA ASN A 155 -3.81 13.89 4.62
C ASN A 155 -3.16 14.10 3.24
N SER A 156 -3.68 15.03 2.45
CA SER A 156 -3.14 15.33 1.13
C SER A 156 -2.83 16.81 0.98
N TYR A 157 -1.98 17.16 0.01
CA TYR A 157 -1.68 18.56 -0.33
C TYR A 157 -2.92 19.38 -0.72
N LYS A 158 -4.04 18.70 -1.05
CA LYS A 158 -5.33 19.33 -1.42
C LYS A 158 -6.37 19.26 -0.30
N GLY A 159 -5.97 18.89 0.92
CA GLY A 159 -6.85 18.71 2.06
C GLY A 159 -7.03 17.25 2.46
N VAL A 160 -7.82 17.02 3.48
CA VAL A 160 -8.08 15.68 4.02
C VAL A 160 -9.08 14.93 3.15
N ILE A 161 -8.73 13.69 2.79
CA ILE A 161 -9.55 12.79 1.99
C ILE A 161 -10.08 11.68 2.88
N PHE A 162 -11.36 11.36 2.72
CA PHE A 162 -12.00 10.21 3.36
C PHE A 162 -12.50 9.24 2.30
N LYS A 163 -12.24 7.96 2.51
CA LYS A 163 -12.74 6.86 1.69
C LYS A 163 -13.29 5.77 2.59
N THR A 164 -14.40 5.16 2.20
CA THR A 164 -15.01 4.03 2.91
C THR A 164 -15.07 2.83 1.99
N PHE A 165 -14.68 1.68 2.53
CA PHE A 165 -14.70 0.40 1.85
C PHE A 165 -15.47 -0.61 2.70
N LYS A 166 -16.00 -1.62 2.05
CA LYS A 166 -16.61 -2.79 2.70
C LYS A 166 -15.85 -4.03 2.26
N LYS A 167 -15.28 -4.73 3.23
CA LYS A 167 -14.63 -6.02 2.96
C LYS A 167 -15.64 -7.10 2.61
#